data_dc02ffb75e58556ef5fcc4281bcf4a95
#
_entry.id   dc02ffb75e58556ef5fcc4281bcf4a95
#
_cell.length_a   1.000
_cell.length_b   1.000
_cell.length_c   1.000
_cell.angle_alpha   90.00
_cell.angle_beta   90.00
_cell.angle_gamma   90.00
#
_symmetry.space_group_name_H-M   'P 1'
#
loop_
_entity.id
_entity.type
_entity.pdbx_description
1 polymer ?
#
loop_
_entity_poly.entity_id
_entity_poly.type
_entity_poly.pdbx_seq_one_letter_code
_entity_poly.pdbx_strand_id
1 'polypeptide(L)'
;MQKILVTGATGFVGQHLIEYLKLDGYNIRAISRKLIPGVDTVICDFLEDDIPENALKDIDIVFHLAGYAHDLKNEPGIEQTYQKINVNVTVDLLSLSAKHNVKKFIFVSSAKAGGSPVRGVCAAEKDQNDPAGIYGKTKREAELKILEKGRKSSTHVSILRPALIYGPKVKGNLQLMMQGIKKGWFPPLPETGNQRSMIHVDDVVQALLLLASDQRSNDEIFIVTDGKTYSSRDIYEIMCST
;
A
#
# COMPACT_ATOMS: atom_id res chain seq x y z
N MET A 1 9.20 20.53 -13.52
CA MET A 1 8.45 20.02 -12.35
C MET A 1 8.13 18.55 -12.61
N GLN A 2 8.40 17.65 -11.67
CA GLN A 2 8.14 16.22 -11.86
C GLN A 2 6.64 15.95 -11.94
N LYS A 3 6.24 15.05 -12.84
CA LYS A 3 4.86 14.60 -12.98
C LYS A 3 4.70 13.21 -12.35
N ILE A 4 3.76 13.10 -11.42
CA ILE A 4 3.56 11.93 -10.57
C ILE A 4 2.25 11.25 -10.92
N LEU A 5 2.29 9.94 -11.15
CA LEU A 5 1.09 9.11 -11.25
C LEU A 5 0.82 8.40 -9.93
N VAL A 6 -0.40 8.49 -9.43
CA VAL A 6 -0.85 7.79 -8.23
C VAL A 6 -2.00 6.86 -8.56
N THR A 7 -1.87 5.57 -8.29
CA THR A 7 -3.01 4.64 -8.28
C THR A 7 -3.47 4.38 -6.85
N GLY A 8 -4.74 4.06 -6.64
CA GLY A 8 -5.28 3.92 -5.28
C GLY A 8 -5.43 5.25 -4.54
N ALA A 9 -5.45 6.37 -5.26
CA ALA A 9 -5.52 7.74 -4.74
C ALA A 9 -6.74 8.02 -3.83
N THR A 10 -7.83 7.26 -3.97
CA THR A 10 -9.04 7.34 -3.11
C THR A 10 -8.97 6.44 -1.88
N GLY A 11 -7.92 5.64 -1.77
CA GLY A 11 -7.62 4.81 -0.60
C GLY A 11 -7.15 5.64 0.60
N PHE A 12 -6.98 4.98 1.76
CA PHE A 12 -6.55 5.64 2.99
C PHE A 12 -5.20 6.35 2.82
N VAL A 13 -4.15 5.63 2.46
CA VAL A 13 -2.80 6.20 2.22
C VAL A 13 -2.81 7.14 1.01
N GLY A 14 -3.53 6.78 -0.05
CA GLY A 14 -3.57 7.55 -1.28
C GLY A 14 -4.12 8.97 -1.11
N GLN A 15 -5.14 9.15 -0.26
CA GLN A 15 -5.68 10.48 0.05
C GLN A 15 -4.63 11.36 0.74
N HIS A 16 -3.93 10.84 1.75
CA HIS A 16 -2.86 11.57 2.44
C HIS A 16 -1.70 11.91 1.49
N LEU A 17 -1.29 10.96 0.63
CA LEU A 17 -0.25 11.21 -0.36
C LEU A 17 -0.66 12.30 -1.35
N ILE A 18 -1.89 12.28 -1.87
CA ILE A 18 -2.41 13.32 -2.78
C ILE A 18 -2.46 14.69 -2.08
N GLU A 19 -2.92 14.75 -0.83
CA GLU A 19 -2.95 15.99 -0.05
C GLU A 19 -1.53 16.56 0.10
N TYR A 20 -0.56 15.72 0.47
CA TYR A 20 0.83 16.13 0.62
C TYR A 20 1.43 16.63 -0.72
N LEU A 21 1.29 15.86 -1.80
CA LEU A 21 1.82 16.21 -3.11
C LEU A 21 1.22 17.52 -3.66
N LYS A 22 -0.05 17.81 -3.34
CA LYS A 22 -0.68 19.10 -3.70
C LYS A 22 -0.06 20.28 -2.96
N LEU A 23 0.19 20.13 -1.65
CA LEU A 23 0.80 21.18 -0.82
C LEU A 23 2.20 21.53 -1.31
N ASP A 24 2.97 20.53 -1.74
CA ASP A 24 4.31 20.70 -2.31
C ASP A 24 4.31 21.12 -3.79
N GLY A 25 3.14 21.31 -4.40
CA GLY A 25 3.00 21.84 -5.75
C GLY A 25 3.35 20.86 -6.87
N TYR A 26 3.37 19.54 -6.62
CA TYR A 26 3.62 18.56 -7.67
C TYR A 26 2.52 18.50 -8.73
N ASN A 27 2.88 18.14 -9.96
CA ASN A 27 1.92 17.84 -11.00
C ASN A 27 1.44 16.39 -10.86
N ILE A 28 0.17 16.21 -10.49
CA ILE A 28 -0.37 14.91 -10.10
C ILE A 28 -1.38 14.42 -11.13
N ARG A 29 -1.16 13.19 -11.61
CA ARG A 29 -2.18 12.40 -12.31
C ARG A 29 -2.60 11.25 -11.43
N ALA A 30 -3.88 10.86 -11.47
CA ALA A 30 -4.38 9.66 -10.79
C ALA A 30 -5.06 8.72 -11.77
N ILE A 31 -4.93 7.41 -11.54
CA ILE A 31 -5.84 6.41 -12.10
C ILE A 31 -6.85 6.04 -11.02
N SER A 32 -8.14 6.21 -11.32
CA SER A 32 -9.20 5.99 -10.36
C SER A 32 -10.52 5.65 -11.07
N ARG A 33 -11.40 4.93 -10.38
CA ARG A 33 -12.77 4.64 -10.86
C ARG A 33 -13.69 5.87 -10.87
N LYS A 34 -13.29 6.95 -10.20
CA LYS A 34 -14.09 8.20 -10.09
C LYS A 34 -13.17 9.41 -10.20
N LEU A 35 -13.67 10.50 -10.70
CA LEU A 35 -12.96 11.78 -10.72
C LEU A 35 -12.54 12.20 -9.31
N ILE A 36 -11.33 12.73 -9.21
CA ILE A 36 -10.78 13.29 -7.97
C ILE A 36 -10.69 14.81 -8.14
N PRO A 37 -11.42 15.60 -7.34
CA PRO A 37 -11.42 17.05 -7.48
C PRO A 37 -10.02 17.65 -7.42
N GLY A 38 -9.69 18.48 -8.41
CA GLY A 38 -8.38 19.15 -8.51
C GLY A 38 -7.19 18.23 -8.76
N VAL A 39 -7.41 17.05 -9.38
CA VAL A 39 -6.36 16.12 -9.84
C VAL A 39 -6.66 15.69 -11.28
N ASP A 40 -5.64 15.71 -12.15
CA ASP A 40 -5.74 15.11 -13.50
C ASP A 40 -6.06 13.62 -13.32
N THR A 41 -7.29 13.21 -13.63
CA THR A 41 -7.79 11.86 -13.34
C THR A 41 -8.09 11.10 -14.62
N VAL A 42 -7.41 9.98 -14.80
CA VAL A 42 -7.73 8.98 -15.82
C VAL A 42 -8.72 7.98 -15.20
N ILE A 43 -9.90 7.89 -15.76
CA ILE A 43 -10.92 6.94 -15.30
C ILE A 43 -10.59 5.55 -15.81
N CYS A 44 -10.46 4.59 -14.88
CA CYS A 44 -10.20 3.19 -15.18
C CYS A 44 -10.58 2.31 -13.98
N ASP A 45 -11.33 1.26 -14.23
CA ASP A 45 -11.57 0.19 -13.27
C ASP A 45 -10.67 -1.01 -13.60
N PHE A 46 -9.67 -1.24 -12.79
CA PHE A 46 -8.71 -2.34 -12.99
C PHE A 46 -9.35 -3.75 -13.01
N LEU A 47 -10.60 -3.89 -12.59
CA LEU A 47 -11.33 -5.15 -12.74
C LEU A 47 -11.88 -5.36 -14.14
N GLU A 48 -12.28 -4.29 -14.81
CA GLU A 48 -12.98 -4.35 -16.09
C GLU A 48 -12.11 -3.87 -17.26
N ASP A 49 -11.27 -2.86 -16.99
CA ASP A 49 -10.55 -2.13 -18.02
C ASP A 49 -9.06 -2.52 -18.08
N ASP A 50 -8.48 -2.41 -19.27
CA ASP A 50 -7.04 -2.35 -19.45
C ASP A 50 -6.51 -0.97 -19.02
N ILE A 51 -5.25 -0.92 -18.58
CA ILE A 51 -4.62 0.34 -18.17
C ILE A 51 -4.44 1.24 -19.41
N PRO A 52 -5.06 2.43 -19.47
CA PRO A 52 -4.89 3.32 -20.61
C PRO A 52 -3.44 3.80 -20.73
N GLU A 53 -2.80 3.55 -21.88
CA GLU A 53 -1.38 3.92 -22.09
C GLU A 53 -1.13 5.44 -21.91
N ASN A 54 -2.10 6.28 -22.27
CA ASN A 54 -2.01 7.72 -22.08
C ASN A 54 -1.91 8.14 -20.62
N ALA A 55 -2.27 7.27 -19.67
CA ALA A 55 -2.09 7.52 -18.25
C ALA A 55 -0.60 7.69 -17.87
N LEU A 56 0.30 7.03 -18.60
CA LEU A 56 1.75 7.06 -18.36
C LEU A 56 2.47 8.18 -19.13
N LYS A 57 1.76 8.93 -19.98
CA LYS A 57 2.39 9.99 -20.78
C LYS A 57 2.98 11.09 -19.91
N ASP A 58 4.29 11.35 -20.11
CA ASP A 58 5.08 12.38 -19.40
C ASP A 58 5.17 12.15 -17.87
N ILE A 59 5.01 10.91 -17.39
CA ILE A 59 5.13 10.57 -15.99
C ILE A 59 6.60 10.30 -15.63
N ASP A 60 7.08 10.93 -14.56
CA ASP A 60 8.41 10.69 -14.00
C ASP A 60 8.41 9.61 -12.92
N ILE A 61 7.38 9.61 -12.06
CA ILE A 61 7.27 8.74 -10.88
C ILE A 61 5.88 8.13 -10.82
N VAL A 62 5.82 6.83 -10.55
CA VAL A 62 4.58 6.11 -10.24
C VAL A 62 4.58 5.71 -8.77
N PHE A 63 3.56 6.11 -8.03
CA PHE A 63 3.20 5.53 -6.74
C PHE A 63 2.02 4.56 -6.93
N HIS A 64 2.30 3.28 -6.82
CA HIS A 64 1.29 2.25 -7.00
C HIS A 64 0.75 1.77 -5.64
N LEU A 65 -0.37 2.37 -5.21
CA LEU A 65 -1.05 2.07 -3.95
C LEU A 65 -2.35 1.27 -4.16
N ALA A 66 -2.80 1.12 -5.41
CA ALA A 66 -3.97 0.30 -5.69
C ALA A 66 -3.72 -1.15 -5.29
N GLY A 67 -4.72 -1.76 -4.72
CA GLY A 67 -4.69 -3.16 -4.31
C GLY A 67 -6.03 -3.58 -3.72
N TYR A 68 -6.32 -4.86 -3.82
CA TYR A 68 -7.48 -5.47 -3.21
C TYR A 68 -7.08 -6.07 -1.86
N ALA A 69 -7.63 -5.55 -0.76
CA ALA A 69 -7.18 -5.89 0.60
C ALA A 69 -8.31 -6.32 1.55
N HIS A 70 -9.56 -6.09 1.16
CA HIS A 70 -10.71 -6.24 2.05
C HIS A 70 -11.66 -7.27 1.48
N ASP A 71 -11.52 -8.47 2.00
CA ASP A 71 -12.55 -9.47 1.80
C ASP A 71 -12.87 -10.18 3.10
N LEU A 72 -14.07 -9.88 3.61
CA LEU A 72 -14.72 -10.61 4.68
C LEU A 72 -15.69 -11.67 4.13
N LYS A 73 -15.79 -11.78 2.80
CA LYS A 73 -16.73 -12.69 2.12
C LYS A 73 -15.95 -13.74 1.34
N ASN A 74 -16.21 -14.99 1.63
CA ASN A 74 -15.79 -16.12 0.79
C ASN A 74 -16.68 -16.17 -0.48
N GLU A 75 -16.54 -15.18 -1.35
CA GLU A 75 -17.27 -15.17 -2.63
C GLU A 75 -16.53 -16.03 -3.67
N PRO A 76 -17.26 -16.81 -4.50
CA PRO A 76 -16.66 -17.50 -5.63
C PRO A 76 -15.91 -16.50 -6.54
N GLY A 77 -14.69 -16.83 -6.96
CA GLY A 77 -13.91 -15.95 -7.84
C GLY A 77 -13.06 -14.90 -7.13
N ILE A 78 -13.06 -14.84 -5.81
CA ILE A 78 -12.28 -13.87 -5.07
C ILE A 78 -10.77 -13.99 -5.30
N GLU A 79 -10.26 -15.20 -5.48
CA GLU A 79 -8.84 -15.43 -5.75
C GLU A 79 -8.43 -14.82 -7.08
N GLN A 80 -9.27 -14.93 -8.12
CA GLN A 80 -9.03 -14.31 -9.42
C GLN A 80 -9.00 -12.77 -9.30
N THR A 81 -9.86 -12.20 -8.47
CA THR A 81 -9.86 -10.75 -8.19
C THR A 81 -8.56 -10.31 -7.54
N TYR A 82 -8.09 -11.04 -6.51
CA TYR A 82 -6.79 -10.78 -5.89
C TYR A 82 -5.64 -10.90 -6.90
N GLN A 83 -5.65 -11.96 -7.72
CA GLN A 83 -4.64 -12.18 -8.73
C GLN A 83 -4.64 -11.05 -9.78
N LYS A 84 -5.81 -10.69 -10.30
CA LYS A 84 -5.96 -9.62 -11.29
C LYS A 84 -5.44 -8.29 -10.74
N ILE A 85 -5.97 -7.83 -9.59
CA ILE A 85 -5.69 -6.50 -9.07
C ILE A 85 -4.29 -6.40 -8.45
N ASN A 86 -3.90 -7.37 -7.61
CA ASN A 86 -2.65 -7.24 -6.85
C ASN A 86 -1.41 -7.67 -7.65
N VAL A 87 -1.58 -8.58 -8.61
CA VAL A 87 -0.44 -9.13 -9.36
C VAL A 87 -0.44 -8.60 -10.79
N ASN A 88 -1.46 -8.93 -11.59
CA ASN A 88 -1.43 -8.64 -13.02
C ASN A 88 -1.36 -7.14 -13.29
N VAL A 89 -2.28 -6.36 -12.71
CA VAL A 89 -2.30 -4.89 -12.82
C VAL A 89 -0.96 -4.27 -12.38
N THR A 90 -0.35 -4.77 -11.29
CA THR A 90 0.94 -4.26 -10.81
C THR A 90 2.06 -4.49 -11.84
N VAL A 91 2.11 -5.71 -12.41
CA VAL A 91 3.11 -6.09 -13.43
C VAL A 91 2.89 -5.34 -14.74
N ASP A 92 1.63 -5.18 -15.16
CA ASP A 92 1.27 -4.47 -16.38
C ASP A 92 1.56 -2.97 -16.27
N LEU A 93 1.25 -2.37 -15.12
CA LEU A 93 1.56 -0.97 -14.85
C LEU A 93 3.07 -0.70 -14.87
N LEU A 94 3.89 -1.59 -14.29
CA LEU A 94 5.36 -1.49 -14.40
C LEU A 94 5.82 -1.65 -15.84
N SER A 95 5.23 -2.58 -16.61
CA SER A 95 5.59 -2.77 -18.01
C SER A 95 5.33 -1.53 -18.86
N LEU A 96 4.15 -0.93 -18.67
CA LEU A 96 3.79 0.33 -19.32
C LEU A 96 4.68 1.48 -18.82
N SER A 97 5.02 1.51 -17.53
CA SER A 97 5.95 2.50 -16.96
C SER A 97 7.32 2.43 -17.65
N ALA A 98 7.88 1.24 -17.82
CA ALA A 98 9.15 1.06 -18.53
C ALA A 98 9.05 1.45 -20.01
N LYS A 99 7.95 1.09 -20.70
CA LYS A 99 7.68 1.49 -22.11
C LYS A 99 7.64 3.02 -22.27
N HIS A 100 7.13 3.74 -21.29
CA HIS A 100 7.00 5.21 -21.29
C HIS A 100 8.17 5.93 -20.60
N ASN A 101 9.28 5.23 -20.31
CA ASN A 101 10.50 5.78 -19.68
C ASN A 101 10.23 6.43 -18.31
N VAL A 102 9.27 5.91 -17.54
CA VAL A 102 9.07 6.31 -16.16
C VAL A 102 10.35 6.01 -15.37
N LYS A 103 10.84 7.01 -14.65
CA LYS A 103 12.12 6.91 -13.92
C LYS A 103 12.01 6.04 -12.69
N LYS A 104 10.90 6.15 -11.95
CA LYS A 104 10.73 5.48 -10.65
C LYS A 104 9.33 4.87 -10.49
N PHE A 105 9.29 3.66 -9.97
CA PHE A 105 8.09 2.91 -9.66
C PHE A 105 8.13 2.46 -8.20
N ILE A 106 7.32 3.08 -7.36
CA ILE A 106 7.24 2.81 -5.93
C ILE A 106 5.97 2.01 -5.65
N PHE A 107 6.14 0.77 -5.21
CA PHE A 107 5.04 -0.15 -4.93
C PHE A 107 4.73 -0.25 -3.45
N VAL A 108 3.47 -0.01 -3.07
CA VAL A 108 3.00 -0.23 -1.70
C VAL A 108 2.51 -1.67 -1.57
N SER A 109 3.33 -2.46 -0.91
CA SER A 109 3.02 -3.83 -0.51
C SER A 109 2.44 -3.88 0.91
N SER A 110 2.82 -4.83 1.71
CA SER A 110 2.40 -5.00 3.11
C SER A 110 3.41 -5.85 3.86
N ALA A 111 3.58 -5.62 5.15
CA ALA A 111 4.33 -6.53 6.02
C ALA A 111 3.82 -7.98 5.93
N LYS A 112 2.52 -8.19 5.62
CA LYS A 112 1.95 -9.54 5.39
C LYS A 112 2.59 -10.29 4.22
N ALA A 113 3.20 -9.61 3.25
CA ALA A 113 3.93 -10.26 2.16
C ALA A 113 5.21 -10.96 2.65
N GLY A 114 5.80 -10.52 3.76
CA GLY A 114 6.93 -11.18 4.41
C GLY A 114 6.59 -12.46 5.17
N GLY A 115 5.30 -12.77 5.30
CA GLY A 115 4.82 -13.89 6.10
C GLY A 115 4.71 -13.53 7.60
N SER A 116 4.36 -14.52 8.41
CA SER A 116 4.26 -14.37 9.85
C SER A 116 5.61 -14.69 10.50
N PRO A 117 6.18 -13.78 11.30
CA PRO A 117 7.40 -14.06 12.04
C PRO A 117 7.14 -15.10 13.13
N VAL A 118 8.21 -15.72 13.61
CA VAL A 118 8.16 -16.54 14.83
C VAL A 118 7.76 -15.65 15.99
N ARG A 119 6.95 -16.20 16.93
CA ARG A 119 6.48 -15.46 18.09
C ARG A 119 7.66 -14.86 18.89
N GLY A 120 7.57 -13.58 19.20
CA GLY A 120 8.61 -12.84 19.93
C GLY A 120 9.80 -12.38 19.08
N VAL A 121 9.77 -12.59 17.76
CA VAL A 121 10.81 -12.14 16.83
C VAL A 121 10.23 -11.08 15.90
N CYS A 122 10.92 -9.93 15.77
CA CYS A 122 10.63 -8.95 14.73
C CYS A 122 11.27 -9.41 13.42
N ALA A 123 10.45 -9.59 12.37
CA ALA A 123 10.96 -9.95 11.06
C ALA A 123 11.59 -8.74 10.37
N ALA A 124 12.75 -8.95 9.75
CA ALA A 124 13.39 -8.00 8.83
C ALA A 124 13.03 -8.34 7.37
N GLU A 125 13.42 -7.47 6.43
CA GLU A 125 13.13 -7.61 5.00
C GLU A 125 13.66 -8.93 4.39
N LYS A 126 14.80 -9.42 4.90
CA LYS A 126 15.42 -10.70 4.50
C LYS A 126 14.68 -11.93 5.02
N ASP A 127 13.87 -11.77 6.07
CA ASP A 127 13.14 -12.87 6.69
C ASP A 127 11.86 -13.12 5.88
N GLN A 128 11.93 -14.13 5.02
CA GLN A 128 10.91 -14.42 4.01
C GLN A 128 10.16 -15.71 4.37
N ASN A 129 9.25 -15.60 5.36
CA ASN A 129 8.34 -16.69 5.70
C ASN A 129 7.18 -16.81 4.70
N ASP A 130 6.47 -17.92 4.70
CA ASP A 130 5.31 -18.08 3.84
C ASP A 130 4.16 -17.15 4.23
N PRO A 131 3.65 -16.32 3.30
CA PRO A 131 2.55 -15.43 3.59
C PRO A 131 1.26 -16.19 3.91
N ALA A 132 0.61 -15.82 4.99
CA ALA A 132 -0.71 -16.33 5.32
C ALA A 132 -1.81 -15.61 4.53
N GLY A 133 -2.77 -16.40 3.98
CA GLY A 133 -3.92 -15.88 3.25
C GLY A 133 -3.59 -15.31 1.86
N ILE A 134 -4.63 -15.16 1.06
CA ILE A 134 -4.52 -14.77 -0.35
C ILE A 134 -3.90 -13.37 -0.53
N TYR A 135 -4.22 -12.44 0.35
CA TYR A 135 -3.70 -11.07 0.28
C TYR A 135 -2.16 -11.04 0.41
N GLY A 136 -1.60 -11.68 1.45
CA GLY A 136 -0.16 -11.74 1.65
C GLY A 136 0.54 -12.45 0.48
N LYS A 137 -0.03 -13.57 0.01
CA LYS A 137 0.51 -14.35 -1.11
C LYS A 137 0.56 -13.53 -2.40
N THR A 138 -0.54 -12.85 -2.77
CA THR A 138 -0.59 -12.05 -4.00
C THR A 138 0.28 -10.80 -3.93
N LYS A 139 0.42 -10.16 -2.76
CA LYS A 139 1.37 -9.06 -2.59
C LYS A 139 2.81 -9.55 -2.76
N ARG A 140 3.17 -10.69 -2.18
CA ARG A 140 4.48 -11.30 -2.35
C ARG A 140 4.77 -11.65 -3.80
N GLU A 141 3.83 -12.28 -4.48
CA GLU A 141 3.98 -12.63 -5.89
C GLU A 141 4.22 -11.40 -6.76
N ALA A 142 3.46 -10.31 -6.50
CA ALA A 142 3.67 -9.04 -7.19
C ALA A 142 5.08 -8.50 -6.96
N GLU A 143 5.56 -8.47 -5.70
CA GLU A 143 6.92 -8.03 -5.36
C GLU A 143 7.99 -8.76 -6.17
N LEU A 144 7.95 -10.09 -6.17
CA LEU A 144 8.93 -10.91 -6.88
C LEU A 144 8.93 -10.62 -8.39
N LYS A 145 7.75 -10.52 -8.99
CA LYS A 145 7.60 -10.25 -10.42
C LYS A 145 8.09 -8.87 -10.82
N ILE A 146 7.77 -7.82 -10.01
CA ILE A 146 8.17 -6.46 -10.34
C ILE A 146 9.66 -6.22 -10.10
N LEU A 147 10.29 -6.83 -9.07
CA LEU A 147 11.73 -6.77 -8.89
C LEU A 147 12.46 -7.45 -10.06
N GLU A 148 12.06 -8.67 -10.44
CA GLU A 148 12.64 -9.36 -11.61
C GLU A 148 12.52 -8.51 -12.89
N LYS A 149 11.35 -7.90 -13.12
CA LYS A 149 11.11 -7.07 -14.29
C LYS A 149 11.86 -5.73 -14.20
N GLY A 150 11.95 -5.14 -13.02
CA GLY A 150 12.69 -3.90 -12.75
C GLY A 150 14.17 -4.05 -13.12
N ARG A 151 14.82 -5.15 -12.71
CA ARG A 151 16.22 -5.48 -13.04
C ARG A 151 16.49 -5.58 -14.55
N LYS A 152 15.46 -5.83 -15.35
CA LYS A 152 15.52 -5.93 -16.82
C LYS A 152 15.12 -4.63 -17.52
N SER A 153 14.85 -3.57 -16.76
CA SER A 153 14.40 -2.26 -17.27
C SER A 153 15.29 -1.14 -16.74
N SER A 154 15.14 0.07 -17.29
CA SER A 154 15.77 1.27 -16.76
C SER A 154 14.96 1.94 -15.64
N THR A 155 13.81 1.41 -15.29
CA THR A 155 12.94 1.95 -14.25
C THR A 155 13.43 1.52 -12.88
N HIS A 156 13.70 2.48 -12.01
CA HIS A 156 14.00 2.22 -10.60
C HIS A 156 12.74 1.68 -9.88
N VAL A 157 12.84 0.50 -9.30
CA VAL A 157 11.73 -0.16 -8.60
C VAL A 157 12.05 -0.27 -7.12
N SER A 158 11.15 0.26 -6.27
CA SER A 158 11.25 0.14 -4.81
C SER A 158 9.94 -0.36 -4.22
N ILE A 159 10.03 -1.13 -3.14
CA ILE A 159 8.87 -1.72 -2.49
C ILE A 159 8.81 -1.27 -1.03
N LEU A 160 7.66 -0.74 -0.63
CA LEU A 160 7.35 -0.42 0.75
C LEU A 160 6.40 -1.47 1.34
N ARG A 161 6.77 -2.08 2.45
CA ARG A 161 5.95 -2.98 3.27
C ARG A 161 5.54 -2.29 4.57
N PRO A 162 4.48 -1.50 4.59
CA PRO A 162 4.02 -0.90 5.84
C PRO A 162 3.44 -1.98 6.78
N ALA A 163 3.65 -1.77 8.08
CA ALA A 163 2.94 -2.46 9.16
C ALA A 163 1.46 -2.03 9.18
N LEU A 164 0.73 -2.28 10.27
CA LEU A 164 -0.66 -1.83 10.41
C LEU A 164 -0.72 -0.29 10.44
N ILE A 165 -1.30 0.30 9.39
CA ILE A 165 -1.34 1.76 9.25
C ILE A 165 -2.50 2.33 10.07
N TYR A 166 -2.22 3.38 10.86
CA TYR A 166 -3.22 4.14 11.62
C TYR A 166 -3.13 5.64 11.31
N GLY A 167 -4.11 6.40 11.74
CA GLY A 167 -4.15 7.86 11.57
C GLY A 167 -5.55 8.39 11.22
N PRO A 168 -5.67 9.68 10.94
CA PRO A 168 -6.94 10.32 10.58
C PRO A 168 -7.59 9.67 9.36
N LYS A 169 -8.89 9.41 9.42
CA LYS A 169 -9.67 8.75 8.35
C LYS A 169 -9.28 7.28 8.10
N VAL A 170 -8.67 6.60 9.09
CA VAL A 170 -8.35 5.16 9.01
C VAL A 170 -9.58 4.33 8.63
N LYS A 171 -9.37 3.27 7.86
CA LYS A 171 -10.42 2.36 7.39
C LYS A 171 -10.25 0.95 7.97
N GLY A 172 -11.24 0.09 7.76
CA GLY A 172 -11.19 -1.33 8.15
C GLY A 172 -11.36 -1.56 9.66
N ASN A 173 -10.64 -2.55 10.19
CA ASN A 173 -10.86 -3.03 11.55
C ASN A 173 -10.62 -1.97 12.63
N LEU A 174 -9.64 -1.10 12.47
CA LEU A 174 -9.38 -0.01 13.43
C LEU A 174 -10.55 0.98 13.45
N GLN A 175 -11.12 1.32 12.28
CA GLN A 175 -12.30 2.17 12.19
C GLN A 175 -13.51 1.52 12.85
N LEU A 176 -13.77 0.23 12.58
CA LEU A 176 -14.89 -0.50 13.16
C LEU A 176 -14.78 -0.59 14.68
N MET A 177 -13.58 -0.88 15.19
CA MET A 177 -13.29 -0.92 16.61
C MET A 177 -13.54 0.44 17.27
N MET A 178 -13.01 1.53 16.71
CA MET A 178 -13.24 2.89 17.20
C MET A 178 -14.71 3.27 17.20
N GLN A 179 -15.45 2.93 16.13
CA GLN A 179 -16.89 3.19 16.06
C GLN A 179 -17.67 2.39 17.10
N GLY A 180 -17.29 1.14 17.33
CA GLY A 180 -17.89 0.28 18.33
C GLY A 180 -17.66 0.76 19.76
N ILE A 181 -16.45 1.22 20.07
CA ILE A 181 -16.10 1.84 21.35
C ILE A 181 -16.92 3.10 21.57
N LYS A 182 -16.94 4.01 20.59
CA LYS A 182 -17.73 5.27 20.67
C LYS A 182 -19.23 5.03 20.87
N LYS A 183 -19.76 3.92 20.34
CA LYS A 183 -21.18 3.53 20.50
C LYS A 183 -21.44 2.69 21.75
N GLY A 184 -20.41 2.35 22.55
CA GLY A 184 -20.53 1.61 23.79
C GLY A 184 -20.85 0.12 23.65
N TRP A 185 -20.76 -0.46 22.44
CA TRP A 185 -21.06 -1.89 22.23
C TRP A 185 -19.81 -2.77 22.06
N PHE A 186 -18.63 -2.19 21.79
CA PHE A 186 -17.42 -2.97 21.63
C PHE A 186 -16.86 -3.37 23.01
N PRO A 187 -16.74 -4.67 23.30
CA PRO A 187 -16.29 -5.13 24.62
C PRO A 187 -14.80 -4.89 24.83
N PRO A 188 -14.34 -4.78 26.08
CA PRO A 188 -12.92 -4.77 26.39
C PRO A 188 -12.22 -6.01 25.82
N LEU A 189 -11.07 -5.82 25.20
CA LEU A 189 -10.29 -6.92 24.66
C LEU A 189 -9.45 -7.57 25.79
N PRO A 190 -9.41 -8.93 25.84
CA PRO A 190 -8.55 -9.62 26.79
C PRO A 190 -7.07 -9.44 26.40
N GLU A 191 -6.19 -9.49 27.38
CA GLU A 191 -4.77 -9.59 27.12
C GLU A 191 -4.43 -11.00 26.62
N THR A 192 -3.89 -11.07 25.42
CA THR A 192 -3.55 -12.34 24.74
C THR A 192 -2.05 -12.51 24.50
N GLY A 193 -1.25 -11.53 24.88
CA GLY A 193 0.18 -11.49 24.61
C GLY A 193 0.52 -11.39 23.11
N ASN A 194 -0.45 -10.98 22.27
CA ASN A 194 -0.18 -10.70 20.87
C ASN A 194 0.52 -9.36 20.72
N GLN A 195 1.39 -9.26 19.70
CA GLN A 195 2.13 -8.04 19.40
C GLN A 195 1.95 -7.66 17.94
N ARG A 196 1.76 -6.38 17.68
CA ARG A 196 1.58 -5.82 16.34
C ARG A 196 2.42 -4.56 16.19
N SER A 197 3.22 -4.51 15.15
CA SER A 197 3.84 -3.25 14.74
C SER A 197 2.81 -2.39 14.01
N MET A 198 2.89 -1.08 14.22
CA MET A 198 2.03 -0.09 13.59
C MET A 198 2.87 1.03 12.97
N ILE A 199 2.23 1.88 12.18
CA ILE A 199 2.85 3.08 11.61
C ILE A 199 1.79 4.15 11.35
N HIS A 200 2.13 5.42 11.61
CA HIS A 200 1.24 6.52 11.27
C HIS A 200 1.20 6.73 9.74
N VAL A 201 0.05 7.12 9.22
CA VAL A 201 -0.14 7.30 7.76
C VAL A 201 0.78 8.36 7.17
N ASP A 202 1.08 9.42 7.92
CA ASP A 202 1.98 10.48 7.44
C ASP A 202 3.43 9.98 7.34
N ASP A 203 3.87 9.09 8.25
CA ASP A 203 5.19 8.44 8.16
C ASP A 203 5.27 7.50 6.94
N VAL A 204 4.16 6.83 6.59
CA VAL A 204 4.07 6.06 5.34
C VAL A 204 4.25 6.98 4.13
N VAL A 205 3.61 8.15 4.12
CA VAL A 205 3.77 9.13 3.04
C VAL A 205 5.22 9.61 2.96
N GLN A 206 5.85 9.96 4.08
CA GLN A 206 7.26 10.36 4.10
C GLN A 206 8.18 9.25 3.60
N ALA A 207 7.95 8.00 4.00
CA ALA A 207 8.71 6.86 3.51
C ALA A 207 8.58 6.69 1.98
N LEU A 208 7.38 6.84 1.41
CA LEU A 208 7.16 6.79 -0.04
C LEU A 208 7.97 7.87 -0.79
N LEU A 209 7.96 9.09 -0.26
CA LEU A 209 8.71 10.20 -0.85
C LEU A 209 10.22 9.99 -0.75
N LEU A 210 10.69 9.45 0.39
CA LEU A 210 12.09 9.08 0.57
C LEU A 210 12.53 8.03 -0.44
N LEU A 211 11.77 6.95 -0.63
CA LEU A 211 12.06 5.93 -1.64
C LEU A 211 12.10 6.51 -3.06
N ALA A 212 11.21 7.45 -3.34
CA ALA A 212 11.19 8.13 -4.63
C ALA A 212 12.38 9.09 -4.83
N SER A 213 13.01 9.59 -3.78
CA SER A 213 14.16 10.52 -3.86
C SER A 213 15.51 9.82 -3.83
N ASP A 214 15.66 8.73 -3.06
CA ASP A 214 16.93 8.04 -2.81
C ASP A 214 17.21 6.96 -3.86
N GLN A 215 18.37 7.01 -4.50
CA GLN A 215 18.80 6.01 -5.49
C GLN A 215 19.13 4.64 -4.86
N ARG A 216 19.47 4.61 -3.59
CA ARG A 216 19.79 3.37 -2.86
C ARG A 216 18.59 2.47 -2.64
N SER A 217 17.37 3.01 -2.84
CA SER A 217 16.14 2.23 -2.70
C SER A 217 15.84 1.33 -3.91
N ASN A 218 16.64 1.43 -4.99
CA ASN A 218 16.41 0.63 -6.18
C ASN A 218 16.61 -0.86 -5.93
N ASP A 219 15.65 -1.66 -6.39
CA ASP A 219 15.63 -3.13 -6.28
C ASP A 219 15.55 -3.62 -4.82
N GLU A 220 15.06 -2.77 -3.90
CA GLU A 220 15.02 -3.05 -2.47
C GLU A 220 13.59 -3.06 -1.92
N ILE A 221 13.41 -3.82 -0.84
CA ILE A 221 12.18 -3.88 -0.05
C ILE A 221 12.46 -3.24 1.32
N PHE A 222 11.54 -2.41 1.79
CA PHE A 222 11.63 -1.75 3.10
C PHE A 222 10.39 -2.03 3.93
N ILE A 223 10.58 -2.51 5.16
CA ILE A 223 9.53 -2.60 6.17
C ILE A 223 9.53 -1.31 6.98
N VAL A 224 8.36 -0.70 7.14
CA VAL A 224 8.24 0.54 7.92
C VAL A 224 7.25 0.38 9.08
N THR A 225 7.70 0.82 10.25
CA THR A 225 6.95 0.81 11.51
C THR A 225 7.27 2.06 12.31
N ASP A 226 6.51 2.34 13.38
CA ASP A 226 6.84 3.39 14.35
C ASP A 226 7.89 2.96 15.39
N GLY A 227 8.49 1.78 15.24
CA GLY A 227 9.51 1.24 16.12
C GLY A 227 8.96 0.62 17.42
N LYS A 228 7.63 0.55 17.59
CA LYS A 228 6.97 -0.02 18.76
C LYS A 228 6.09 -1.22 18.40
N THR A 229 5.75 -1.99 19.41
CA THR A 229 4.76 -3.07 19.30
C THR A 229 3.62 -2.83 20.28
N TYR A 230 2.42 -3.21 19.88
CA TYR A 230 1.19 -2.99 20.61
C TYR A 230 0.41 -4.30 20.71
N SER A 231 -0.12 -4.63 21.87
CA SER A 231 -1.14 -5.66 21.99
C SER A 231 -2.48 -5.15 21.45
N SER A 232 -3.40 -6.06 21.15
CA SER A 232 -4.77 -5.65 20.78
C SER A 232 -5.45 -4.90 21.94
N ARG A 233 -5.07 -5.22 23.19
CA ARG A 233 -5.57 -4.54 24.37
C ARG A 233 -5.02 -3.11 24.46
N ASP A 234 -3.71 -2.91 24.25
CA ASP A 234 -3.12 -1.55 24.22
C ASP A 234 -3.84 -0.65 23.21
N ILE A 235 -4.07 -1.17 22.00
CA ILE A 235 -4.80 -0.43 20.94
C ILE A 235 -6.21 -0.07 21.42
N TYR A 236 -6.92 -1.01 22.06
CA TYR A 236 -8.24 -0.78 22.62
C TYR A 236 -8.21 0.31 23.70
N GLU A 237 -7.30 0.23 24.67
CA GLU A 237 -7.18 1.18 25.78
C GLU A 237 -6.82 2.59 25.28
N ILE A 238 -5.91 2.70 24.31
CA ILE A 238 -5.59 3.98 23.66
C ILE A 238 -6.84 4.57 23.00
N MET A 239 -7.62 3.75 22.27
CA MET A 239 -8.84 4.23 21.61
C MET A 239 -9.94 4.64 22.60
N CYS A 240 -9.97 4.06 23.81
CA CYS A 240 -10.92 4.46 24.85
C CYS A 240 -10.54 5.79 25.53
N SER A 241 -9.25 6.16 25.52
CA SER A 241 -8.72 7.36 26.14
C SER A 241 -8.75 8.59 25.21
N THR A 242 -9.14 8.39 23.92
CA THR A 242 -9.20 9.45 22.88
C THR A 242 -10.64 9.90 22.63
#